data_94765bbd241296a6b6e1df1b136e9188
#
_entry.id   94765bbd241296a6b6e1df1b136e9188
#
_cell.length_a   1.000
_cell.length_b   1.000
_cell.length_c   1.000
_cell.angle_alpha   90.00
_cell.angle_beta   90.00
_cell.angle_gamma   90.00
#
_symmetry.space_group_name_H-M   'P 1'
#
loop_
_entity.id
_entity.type
_entity.pdbx_description
1 polymer ?
#
loop_
_entity_poly.entity_id
_entity_poly.type
_entity_poly.pdbx_seq_one_letter_code
_entity_poly.pdbx_strand_id
1 'polypeptide(L)'
;MNIFMVGDVFGEPGRAALKKLLPRLRRQHEIDVAVVNVENAAGGSGVMPPMIREFLDAGADVLTSGNHIFKKKEIISAIAKENLLLRPANYPPGTPGSGYVTMKAGPYRVGVLNLMGRIFMEPIDCPFRKADEIVPELAREARVILVDMHAEATSE
;
A
#
# COMPACT_ATOMS: atom_id res chain seq x y z
N MET A 1 17.00 -11.10 -1.35
CA MET A 1 15.95 -10.13 -1.69
C MET A 1 15.80 -9.18 -0.52
N ASN A 2 15.94 -7.91 -0.77
CA ASN A 2 15.84 -6.84 0.22
C ASN A 2 14.53 -6.09 0.00
N ILE A 3 13.68 -6.04 1.03
CA ILE A 3 12.39 -5.38 1.00
C ILE A 3 12.44 -4.17 1.90
N PHE A 4 11.93 -3.06 1.41
CA PHE A 4 11.85 -1.81 2.15
C PHE A 4 10.39 -1.40 2.29
N MET A 5 9.93 -1.29 3.53
CA MET A 5 8.58 -0.81 3.84
C MET A 5 8.65 0.57 4.48
N VAL A 6 7.84 1.48 3.98
CA VAL A 6 7.68 2.83 4.52
C VAL A 6 6.26 2.94 5.07
N GLY A 7 6.16 3.24 6.36
CA GLY A 7 4.89 3.58 6.99
C GLY A 7 4.30 4.88 6.43
N ASP A 8 3.29 5.41 7.08
CA ASP A 8 2.51 6.53 6.60
C ASP A 8 3.35 7.74 6.19
N VAL A 9 3.37 8.03 4.89
CA VAL A 9 3.97 9.25 4.36
C VAL A 9 3.02 10.41 4.64
N PHE A 10 3.42 11.30 5.56
CA PHE A 10 2.59 12.38 6.02
C PHE A 10 2.88 13.71 5.30
N GLY A 11 1.91 14.23 4.56
CA GLY A 11 1.92 15.55 3.95
C GLY A 11 3.10 15.84 3.02
N GLU A 12 3.36 17.11 2.77
CA GLU A 12 4.45 17.55 1.89
C GLU A 12 5.85 17.20 2.44
N PRO A 13 6.15 17.36 3.75
CA PRO A 13 7.46 16.99 4.29
C PRO A 13 7.79 15.52 4.08
N GLY A 14 6.81 14.62 4.32
CA GLY A 14 6.98 13.19 4.10
C GLY A 14 7.23 12.84 2.63
N ARG A 15 6.47 13.45 1.70
CA ARG A 15 6.70 13.27 0.26
C ARG A 15 8.08 13.76 -0.18
N ALA A 16 8.48 14.95 0.27
CA ALA A 16 9.78 15.53 -0.06
C ALA A 16 10.93 14.65 0.46
N ALA A 17 10.82 14.14 1.69
CA ALA A 17 11.78 13.23 2.28
C ALA A 17 11.87 11.93 1.48
N LEU A 18 10.74 11.30 1.14
CA LEU A 18 10.70 10.07 0.36
C LEU A 18 11.36 10.25 -1.02
N LYS A 19 10.97 11.29 -1.76
CA LYS A 19 11.54 11.58 -3.09
C LYS A 19 13.07 11.75 -3.06
N LYS A 20 13.57 12.37 -2.02
CA LYS A 20 15.02 12.60 -1.85
C LYS A 20 15.75 11.32 -1.42
N LEU A 21 15.17 10.54 -0.53
CA LEU A 21 15.86 9.45 0.15
C LEU A 21 15.67 8.10 -0.54
N LEU A 22 14.47 7.76 -1.03
CA LEU A 22 14.18 6.44 -1.55
C LEU A 22 15.10 6.01 -2.69
N PRO A 23 15.39 6.84 -3.72
CA PRO A 23 16.31 6.45 -4.78
C PRO A 23 17.75 6.18 -4.29
N ARG A 24 18.18 6.90 -3.26
CA ARG A 24 19.48 6.70 -2.62
C ARG A 24 19.50 5.42 -1.79
N LEU A 25 18.47 5.21 -0.95
CA LEU A 25 18.34 4.02 -0.11
C LEU A 25 18.24 2.74 -0.97
N ARG A 26 17.49 2.78 -2.07
CA ARG A 26 17.42 1.65 -3.01
C ARG A 26 18.80 1.22 -3.49
N ARG A 27 19.64 2.16 -3.89
CA ARG A 27 21.01 1.85 -4.33
C ARG A 27 21.92 1.40 -3.18
N GLN A 28 21.85 2.09 -2.04
CA GLN A 28 22.73 1.83 -0.88
C GLN A 28 22.46 0.46 -0.26
N HIS A 29 21.21 0.03 -0.22
CA HIS A 29 20.77 -1.21 0.43
C HIS A 29 20.33 -2.30 -0.57
N GLU A 30 20.59 -2.09 -1.86
CA GLU A 30 20.21 -3.05 -2.91
C GLU A 30 18.74 -3.51 -2.77
N ILE A 31 17.82 -2.53 -2.60
CA ILE A 31 16.40 -2.78 -2.36
C ILE A 31 15.75 -3.30 -3.64
N ASP A 32 15.22 -4.51 -3.59
CA ASP A 32 14.50 -5.18 -4.67
C ASP A 32 13.04 -4.70 -4.77
N VAL A 33 12.40 -4.49 -3.61
CA VAL A 33 10.98 -4.05 -3.52
C VAL A 33 10.84 -2.97 -2.47
N ALA A 34 10.18 -1.86 -2.85
CA ALA A 34 9.80 -0.78 -1.94
C ALA A 34 8.27 -0.64 -1.90
N VAL A 35 7.68 -0.88 -0.73
CA VAL A 35 6.26 -0.69 -0.44
C VAL A 35 6.10 0.56 0.42
N VAL A 36 5.19 1.45 0.03
CA VAL A 36 5.04 2.78 0.67
C VAL A 36 3.57 3.03 1.00
N ASN A 37 3.27 3.28 2.27
CA ASN A 37 1.94 3.73 2.67
C ASN A 37 1.78 5.22 2.38
N VAL A 38 0.76 5.58 1.58
CA VAL A 38 0.56 6.94 1.06
C VAL A 38 -0.74 7.59 1.55
N GLU A 39 -1.48 6.96 2.44
CA GLU A 39 -2.82 7.40 2.82
C GLU A 39 -2.90 8.82 3.39
N ASN A 40 -1.79 9.31 3.97
CA ASN A 40 -1.70 10.63 4.60
C ASN A 40 -0.90 11.66 3.78
N ALA A 41 -0.62 11.37 2.51
CA ALA A 41 0.23 12.18 1.65
C ALA A 41 -0.36 13.55 1.26
N ALA A 42 -1.69 13.65 1.15
CA ALA A 42 -2.37 14.89 0.76
C ALA A 42 -2.76 15.76 1.96
N GLY A 43 -1.78 16.47 2.51
CA GLY A 43 -1.99 17.37 3.63
C GLY A 43 -2.36 16.67 4.93
N GLY A 44 -1.91 15.42 5.10
CA GLY A 44 -2.14 14.62 6.30
C GLY A 44 -3.37 13.71 6.26
N SER A 45 -4.13 13.70 5.14
CA SER A 45 -5.29 12.81 4.99
C SER A 45 -5.65 12.62 3.53
N GLY A 46 -5.60 11.38 3.06
CA GLY A 46 -5.86 10.99 1.68
C GLY A 46 -4.65 11.13 0.77
N VAL A 47 -4.85 10.76 -0.48
CA VAL A 47 -3.89 10.87 -1.58
C VAL A 47 -4.57 11.44 -2.81
N MET A 48 -3.86 12.24 -3.60
CA MET A 48 -4.36 12.83 -4.85
C MET A 48 -3.78 12.08 -6.06
N PRO A 49 -4.52 11.97 -7.18
CA PRO A 49 -4.05 11.23 -8.37
C PRO A 49 -2.64 11.58 -8.86
N PRO A 50 -2.19 12.85 -8.91
CA PRO A 50 -0.82 13.16 -9.32
C PRO A 50 0.26 12.59 -8.40
N MET A 51 -0.07 12.39 -7.12
CA MET A 51 0.89 11.86 -6.13
C MET A 51 1.22 10.39 -6.38
N ILE A 52 0.34 9.62 -7.01
CA ILE A 52 0.62 8.24 -7.38
C ILE A 52 1.90 8.17 -8.23
N ARG A 53 1.94 8.97 -9.30
CA ARG A 53 3.13 9.06 -10.17
C ARG A 53 4.34 9.60 -9.42
N GLU A 54 4.15 10.60 -8.57
CA GLU A 54 5.24 11.15 -7.74
C GLU A 54 5.94 10.06 -6.93
N PHE A 55 5.19 9.13 -6.32
CA PHE A 55 5.74 8.04 -5.52
C PHE A 55 6.38 6.95 -6.37
N LEU A 56 5.72 6.53 -7.45
CA LEU A 56 6.24 5.50 -8.35
C LEU A 56 7.54 5.99 -9.03
N ASP A 57 7.58 7.24 -9.48
CA ASP A 57 8.76 7.84 -10.10
C ASP A 57 9.91 8.03 -9.08
N ALA A 58 9.60 8.21 -7.79
CA ALA A 58 10.58 8.21 -6.73
C ALA A 58 11.17 6.82 -6.42
N GLY A 59 10.58 5.76 -6.99
CA GLY A 59 11.07 4.40 -6.86
C GLY A 59 10.27 3.51 -5.91
N ALA A 60 9.04 3.88 -5.53
CA ALA A 60 8.11 2.95 -4.91
C ALA A 60 7.61 1.94 -5.96
N ASP A 61 7.50 0.67 -5.57
CA ASP A 61 7.00 -0.39 -6.43
C ASP A 61 5.51 -0.66 -6.21
N VAL A 62 5.05 -0.54 -4.95
CA VAL A 62 3.64 -0.68 -4.56
C VAL A 62 3.30 0.41 -3.53
N LEU A 63 2.12 0.97 -3.67
CA LEU A 63 1.56 1.95 -2.76
C LEU A 63 0.44 1.29 -1.96
N THR A 64 0.50 1.36 -0.64
CA THR A 64 -0.54 0.90 0.27
C THR A 64 -1.27 2.08 0.91
N SER A 65 -2.34 1.79 1.59
CA SER A 65 -3.15 2.82 2.25
C SER A 65 -3.91 2.26 3.46
N GLY A 66 -4.80 3.07 4.00
CA GLY A 66 -5.66 2.72 5.14
C GLY A 66 -7.02 3.41 5.05
N ASN A 67 -7.55 3.87 6.19
CA ASN A 67 -8.86 4.49 6.30
C ASN A 67 -8.99 5.84 5.58
N HIS A 68 -7.88 6.51 5.26
CA HIS A 68 -7.92 7.80 4.59
C HIS A 68 -7.90 7.71 3.06
N ILE A 69 -7.83 6.52 2.46
CA ILE A 69 -7.67 6.36 1.00
C ILE A 69 -8.74 7.12 0.19
N PHE A 70 -9.98 7.14 0.68
CA PHE A 70 -11.10 7.80 -0.01
C PHE A 70 -11.43 9.20 0.52
N LYS A 71 -10.60 9.80 1.39
CA LYS A 71 -10.83 11.17 1.91
C LYS A 71 -10.76 12.24 0.80
N LYS A 72 -10.03 11.99 -0.28
CA LYS A 72 -10.03 12.81 -1.50
C LYS A 72 -10.85 12.10 -2.57
N LYS A 73 -11.98 12.67 -2.97
CA LYS A 73 -12.91 12.03 -3.93
C LYS A 73 -12.27 11.80 -5.30
N GLU A 74 -11.31 12.62 -5.66
CA GLU A 74 -10.56 12.53 -6.93
C GLU A 74 -9.80 11.23 -7.09
N ILE A 75 -9.44 10.56 -5.97
CA ILE A 75 -8.74 9.30 -6.02
C ILE A 75 -9.59 8.14 -6.55
N ILE A 76 -10.91 8.22 -6.38
CA ILE A 76 -11.84 7.12 -6.72
C ILE A 76 -11.69 6.66 -8.18
N SER A 77 -11.61 7.61 -9.10
CA SER A 77 -11.46 7.29 -10.53
C SER A 77 -10.04 6.83 -10.89
N ALA A 78 -9.04 7.26 -10.13
CA ALA A 78 -7.64 6.91 -10.36
C ALA A 78 -7.33 5.50 -9.81
N ILE A 79 -7.75 5.19 -8.59
CA ILE A 79 -7.48 3.90 -7.94
C ILE A 79 -8.16 2.74 -8.69
N ALA A 80 -9.28 2.99 -9.36
CA ALA A 80 -9.95 1.98 -10.19
C ALA A 80 -9.13 1.56 -11.43
N LYS A 81 -8.10 2.34 -11.79
CA LYS A 81 -7.27 2.13 -12.99
C LYS A 81 -5.80 1.87 -12.65
N GLU A 82 -5.41 2.06 -11.39
CA GLU A 82 -4.03 1.95 -10.93
C GLU A 82 -3.84 0.71 -10.05
N ASN A 83 -3.25 -0.32 -10.62
CA ASN A 83 -3.06 -1.59 -9.93
C ASN A 83 -1.98 -1.57 -8.84
N LEU A 84 -1.10 -0.56 -8.85
CA LEU A 84 -0.01 -0.43 -7.88
C LEU A 84 -0.40 0.43 -6.67
N LEU A 85 -1.60 1.03 -6.65
CA LEU A 85 -2.17 1.68 -5.48
C LEU A 85 -3.23 0.76 -4.86
N LEU A 86 -2.93 0.24 -3.69
CA LEU A 86 -3.80 -0.69 -2.97
C LEU A 86 -4.63 0.06 -1.92
N ARG A 87 -5.93 -0.24 -1.88
CA ARG A 87 -6.78 0.01 -0.71
C ARG A 87 -6.77 -1.19 0.22
N PRO A 88 -7.18 -1.07 1.48
CA PRO A 88 -7.42 -2.26 2.30
C PRO A 88 -8.36 -3.26 1.62
N ALA A 89 -7.94 -4.53 1.57
CA ALA A 89 -8.68 -5.58 0.89
C ALA A 89 -10.01 -5.90 1.57
N ASN A 90 -10.10 -5.63 2.87
CA ASN A 90 -11.29 -5.86 3.69
C ASN A 90 -12.34 -4.72 3.65
N TYR A 91 -12.26 -3.79 2.68
CA TYR A 91 -13.40 -2.95 2.31
C TYR A 91 -14.51 -3.79 1.67
N PRO A 92 -15.78 -3.36 1.76
CA PRO A 92 -16.91 -4.08 1.18
C PRO A 92 -16.73 -4.40 -0.31
N PRO A 93 -17.32 -5.49 -0.80
CA PRO A 93 -17.32 -5.83 -2.22
C PRO A 93 -17.83 -4.67 -3.09
N GLY A 94 -17.22 -4.48 -4.26
CA GLY A 94 -17.56 -3.40 -5.19
C GLY A 94 -16.86 -2.07 -4.89
N THR A 95 -16.09 -1.94 -3.80
CA THR A 95 -15.25 -0.77 -3.55
C THR A 95 -14.19 -0.64 -4.65
N PRO A 96 -14.01 0.54 -5.27
CA PRO A 96 -13.03 0.76 -6.32
C PRO A 96 -11.59 0.43 -5.91
N GLY A 97 -10.79 -0.07 -6.85
CA GLY A 97 -9.37 -0.42 -6.65
C GLY A 97 -9.17 -1.85 -6.13
N SER A 98 -7.90 -2.27 -6.09
CA SER A 98 -7.48 -3.59 -5.61
C SER A 98 -6.99 -3.51 -4.16
N GLY A 99 -7.12 -4.62 -3.42
CA GLY A 99 -6.54 -4.76 -2.08
C GLY A 99 -5.22 -5.52 -2.08
N TYR A 100 -4.83 -6.11 -3.20
CA TYR A 100 -3.59 -6.86 -3.34
C TYR A 100 -3.09 -6.83 -4.78
N VAL A 101 -1.81 -7.14 -4.94
CA VAL A 101 -1.14 -7.25 -6.25
C VAL A 101 -0.03 -8.29 -6.19
N THR A 102 0.26 -8.94 -7.31
CA THR A 102 1.49 -9.71 -7.51
C THR A 102 2.40 -9.01 -8.50
N MET A 103 3.69 -8.95 -8.18
CA MET A 103 4.71 -8.34 -9.03
C MET A 103 5.95 -9.20 -9.15
N LYS A 104 6.75 -8.96 -10.18
CA LYS A 104 8.05 -9.60 -10.36
C LYS A 104 9.15 -8.75 -9.70
N ALA A 105 9.99 -9.39 -8.89
CA ALA A 105 11.15 -8.78 -8.25
C ALA A 105 12.37 -9.69 -8.45
N GLY A 106 13.21 -9.38 -9.43
CA GLY A 106 14.31 -10.23 -9.85
C GLY A 106 13.82 -11.64 -10.27
N PRO A 107 14.34 -12.71 -9.66
CA PRO A 107 13.92 -14.07 -9.94
C PRO A 107 12.63 -14.48 -9.20
N TYR A 108 12.09 -13.63 -8.32
CA TYR A 108 10.95 -13.95 -7.48
C TYR A 108 9.68 -13.24 -7.94
N ARG A 109 8.53 -13.81 -7.59
CA ARG A 109 7.24 -13.10 -7.57
C ARG A 109 6.90 -12.77 -6.12
N VAL A 110 6.47 -11.54 -5.90
CA VAL A 110 6.10 -10.98 -4.59
C VAL A 110 4.63 -10.61 -4.64
N GLY A 111 3.85 -11.09 -3.68
CA GLY A 111 2.51 -10.64 -3.41
C GLY A 111 2.53 -9.54 -2.35
N VAL A 112 1.76 -8.49 -2.54
CA VAL A 112 1.53 -7.44 -1.54
C VAL A 112 0.05 -7.40 -1.26
N LEU A 113 -0.33 -7.56 0.00
CA LEU A 113 -1.70 -7.50 0.51
C LEU A 113 -1.81 -6.33 1.48
N ASN A 114 -2.77 -5.44 1.25
CA ASN A 114 -3.10 -4.36 2.16
C ASN A 114 -4.36 -4.71 2.95
N LEU A 115 -4.28 -4.63 4.26
CA LEU A 115 -5.40 -4.86 5.19
C LEU A 115 -5.55 -3.68 6.15
N MET A 116 -6.73 -3.56 6.75
CA MET A 116 -7.01 -2.55 7.76
C MET A 116 -7.71 -3.17 8.97
N GLY A 117 -7.27 -2.75 10.16
CA GLY A 117 -7.90 -3.11 11.42
C GLY A 117 -9.28 -2.49 11.61
N ARG A 118 -9.90 -2.79 12.76
CA ARG A 118 -11.25 -2.33 13.11
C ARG A 118 -11.31 -1.64 14.47
N ILE A 119 -10.30 -1.84 15.31
CA ILE A 119 -10.29 -1.26 16.65
C ILE A 119 -9.98 0.23 16.56
N PHE A 120 -10.89 1.06 17.05
CA PHE A 120 -10.87 2.53 16.96
C PHE A 120 -10.95 3.08 15.54
N MET A 121 -11.41 2.26 14.57
CA MET A 121 -11.54 2.61 13.16
C MET A 121 -12.97 2.40 12.65
N GLU A 122 -13.23 2.77 11.40
CA GLU A 122 -14.55 2.56 10.79
C GLU A 122 -14.86 1.04 10.66
N PRO A 123 -16.13 0.63 10.87
CA PRO A 123 -16.52 -0.76 10.75
C PRO A 123 -16.41 -1.25 9.30
N ILE A 124 -15.56 -2.25 9.10
CA ILE A 124 -15.35 -2.95 7.82
C ILE A 124 -15.29 -4.46 8.04
N ASP A 125 -15.12 -5.23 6.97
CA ASP A 125 -14.98 -6.70 7.08
C ASP A 125 -13.74 -7.10 7.90
N CYS A 126 -13.79 -8.30 8.47
CA CYS A 126 -12.70 -8.82 9.29
C CYS A 126 -11.41 -8.99 8.48
N PRO A 127 -10.28 -8.33 8.85
CA PRO A 127 -9.02 -8.43 8.12
C PRO A 127 -8.45 -9.85 8.15
N PHE A 128 -8.61 -10.58 9.25
CA PHE A 128 -8.11 -11.94 9.38
C PHE A 128 -8.83 -12.91 8.43
N ARG A 129 -10.17 -12.83 8.36
CA ARG A 129 -10.93 -13.62 7.39
C ARG A 129 -10.57 -13.27 5.95
N LYS A 130 -10.34 -11.98 5.69
CA LYS A 130 -9.92 -11.53 4.36
C LYS A 130 -8.51 -12.03 4.03
N ALA A 131 -7.61 -12.09 5.00
CA ALA A 131 -6.30 -12.70 4.83
C ALA A 131 -6.42 -14.21 4.51
N ASP A 132 -7.27 -14.94 5.23
CA ASP A 132 -7.51 -16.38 5.01
C ASP A 132 -8.04 -16.67 3.58
N GLU A 133 -8.78 -15.72 2.98
CA GLU A 133 -9.25 -15.83 1.59
C GLU A 133 -8.12 -15.55 0.58
N ILE A 134 -7.36 -14.47 0.78
CA ILE A 134 -6.44 -13.92 -0.24
C ILE A 134 -5.05 -14.54 -0.17
N VAL A 135 -4.52 -14.84 1.03
CA VAL A 135 -3.15 -15.36 1.17
C VAL A 135 -2.96 -16.70 0.43
N PRO A 136 -3.89 -17.69 0.49
CA PRO A 136 -3.78 -18.90 -0.30
C PRO A 136 -3.80 -18.66 -1.82
N GLU A 137 -4.53 -17.64 -2.29
CA GLU A 137 -4.56 -17.26 -3.68
C GLU A 137 -3.20 -16.68 -4.12
N LEU A 138 -2.69 -15.71 -3.36
CA LEU A 138 -1.36 -15.12 -3.59
C LEU A 138 -0.24 -16.17 -3.56
N ALA A 139 -0.32 -17.15 -2.66
CA ALA A 139 0.68 -18.20 -2.50
C ALA A 139 0.80 -19.15 -3.71
N ARG A 140 -0.21 -19.17 -4.60
CA ARG A 140 -0.13 -19.93 -5.86
C ARG A 140 0.81 -19.27 -6.87
N GLU A 141 0.98 -17.96 -6.78
CA GLU A 141 1.73 -17.17 -7.75
C GLU A 141 3.00 -16.55 -7.18
N ALA A 142 2.99 -16.21 -5.90
CA ALA A 142 4.06 -15.47 -5.24
C ALA A 142 4.78 -16.35 -4.21
N ARG A 143 6.12 -16.32 -4.24
CA ARG A 143 6.95 -17.03 -3.25
C ARG A 143 7.09 -16.24 -1.94
N VAL A 144 6.93 -14.93 -2.00
CA VAL A 144 6.98 -14.04 -0.85
C VAL A 144 5.69 -13.24 -0.82
N ILE A 145 5.07 -13.16 0.35
CA ILE A 145 3.86 -12.38 0.57
C ILE A 145 4.15 -11.36 1.66
N LEU A 146 3.91 -10.10 1.34
CA LEU A 146 3.97 -8.99 2.29
C LEU A 146 2.54 -8.61 2.64
N VAL A 147 2.29 -8.44 3.94
CA VAL A 147 1.01 -7.93 4.44
C VAL A 147 1.27 -6.59 5.11
N ASP A 148 0.68 -5.53 4.56
CA ASP A 148 0.62 -4.23 5.21
C ASP A 148 -0.68 -4.14 5.99
N MET A 149 -0.57 -4.24 7.33
CA MET A 149 -1.70 -4.17 8.25
C MET A 149 -1.80 -2.77 8.84
N HIS A 150 -2.68 -1.95 8.28
CA HIS A 150 -2.95 -0.61 8.78
C HIS A 150 -3.91 -0.67 9.98
N ALA A 151 -3.44 -0.37 11.18
CA ALA A 151 -4.22 -0.48 12.41
C ALA A 151 -3.87 0.63 13.41
N GLU A 152 -4.87 1.09 14.16
CA GLU A 152 -4.68 2.04 15.27
C GLU A 152 -4.28 1.31 16.56
N ALA A 153 -4.85 0.15 16.81
CA ALA A 153 -4.56 -0.64 18.00
C ALA A 153 -3.46 -1.66 17.72
N THR A 154 -2.34 -1.56 18.42
CA THR A 154 -1.22 -2.52 18.31
C THR A 154 -1.57 -3.94 18.75
N SER A 155 -2.70 -4.10 19.45
CA SER A 155 -3.22 -5.41 19.89
C SER A 155 -4.06 -6.12 18.82
N GLU A 156 -4.39 -5.47 17.72
CA GLU A 156 -5.08 -6.07 16.60
C GLU A 156 -4.11 -6.70 15.59
#